data_06871ca5142366e6ca16aae7412a7722
#
_entry.id   06871ca5142366e6ca16aae7412a7722
#
_cell.length_a   1.000
_cell.length_b   1.000
_cell.length_c   1.000
_cell.angle_alpha   90.00
_cell.angle_beta   90.00
_cell.angle_gamma   90.00
#
_symmetry.space_group_name_H-M   'P 1'
#
loop_
_entity.id
_entity.type
_entity.pdbx_description
1 polymer ?
#
loop_
_entity_poly.entity_id
_entity_poly.type
_entity_poly.pdbx_seq_one_letter_code
_entity_poly.pdbx_strand_id
1 'polypeptide(L)'
;MVLERDLLHLSRSRFLWNGACYERLVVRNFDERRRQVRIDIAFGADFADLFEVRGARRLRRGTMQVPDVGADCVTLAYCGLDDRRRATTLRFEPAPDRLSSDLTTFVFDLDPKRAKTLLVEISCDGAGAGEALHRAIFRAIREARRASSSRAVAMITSNEVFNETLRRSVSDLCTLITDTPEGPFP
;
A
#
# COMPACT_ATOMS: atom_id res chain seq x y z
N MET A 1 12.80 26.70 5.78
CA MET A 1 11.81 27.04 6.83
C MET A 1 11.70 25.82 7.73
N VAL A 2 12.09 25.93 8.98
CA VAL A 2 11.91 24.85 9.96
C VAL A 2 10.51 25.03 10.55
N LEU A 3 9.66 23.99 10.44
CA LEU A 3 8.34 23.99 11.06
C LEU A 3 8.52 23.82 12.58
N GLU A 4 7.76 24.56 13.36
CA GLU A 4 7.66 24.32 14.79
C GLU A 4 7.10 22.91 15.03
N ARG A 5 7.48 22.30 16.15
CA ARG A 5 7.00 20.97 16.51
C ARG A 5 5.47 20.94 16.63
N ASP A 6 4.88 19.81 16.31
CA ASP A 6 3.47 19.47 16.54
C ASP A 6 2.44 20.25 15.70
N LEU A 7 2.86 21.07 14.73
CA LEU A 7 1.94 21.78 13.84
C LEU A 7 1.36 20.90 12.72
N LEU A 8 2.10 19.92 12.27
CA LEU A 8 1.69 18.97 11.24
C LEU A 8 1.82 17.54 11.75
N HIS A 9 0.83 16.73 11.47
CA HIS A 9 0.85 15.30 11.76
C HIS A 9 0.66 14.50 10.48
N LEU A 10 1.57 13.56 10.23
CA LEU A 10 1.46 12.59 9.16
C LEU A 10 1.16 11.21 9.73
N SER A 11 0.02 10.67 9.38
CA SER A 11 -0.37 9.29 9.69
C SER A 11 -0.29 8.44 8.44
N ARG A 12 0.38 7.28 8.51
CA ARG A 12 0.48 6.30 7.44
C ARG A 12 -0.12 4.98 7.89
N SER A 13 -1.08 4.47 7.15
CA SER A 13 -1.69 3.16 7.36
C SER A 13 -1.47 2.32 6.11
N ARG A 14 -1.16 1.04 6.30
CA ARG A 14 -0.93 0.09 5.21
C ARG A 14 -1.79 -1.15 5.41
N PHE A 15 -2.28 -1.69 4.32
CA PHE A 15 -3.13 -2.87 4.29
C PHE A 15 -2.79 -3.71 3.06
N LEU A 16 -2.57 -5.01 3.26
CA LEU A 16 -2.26 -5.98 2.21
C LEU A 16 -3.45 -6.89 1.99
N TRP A 17 -3.89 -7.01 0.74
CA TRP A 17 -5.00 -7.88 0.39
C TRP A 17 -4.94 -8.26 -1.09
N ASN A 18 -5.10 -9.56 -1.37
CA ASN A 18 -5.27 -10.12 -2.71
C ASN A 18 -4.24 -9.61 -3.73
N GLY A 19 -2.96 -9.70 -3.39
CA GLY A 19 -1.85 -9.30 -4.27
C GLY A 19 -1.66 -7.78 -4.43
N ALA A 20 -2.37 -6.97 -3.66
CA ALA A 20 -2.21 -5.52 -3.64
C ALA A 20 -1.87 -4.99 -2.25
N CYS A 21 -1.07 -3.92 -2.22
CA CYS A 21 -0.80 -3.12 -1.05
C CYS A 21 -1.54 -1.79 -1.17
N TYR A 22 -2.36 -1.48 -0.19
CA TYR A 22 -3.10 -0.22 -0.10
C TYR A 22 -2.49 0.62 1.01
N GLU A 23 -2.10 1.84 0.68
CA GLU A 23 -1.60 2.80 1.65
C GLU A 23 -2.53 4.00 1.75
N ARG A 24 -2.71 4.47 2.98
CA ARG A 24 -3.44 5.70 3.28
C ARG A 24 -2.52 6.62 4.08
N LEU A 25 -2.19 7.76 3.50
CA LEU A 25 -1.46 8.83 4.16
C LEU A 25 -2.45 9.95 4.50
N VAL A 26 -2.45 10.39 5.75
CA VAL A 26 -3.28 11.51 6.20
C VAL A 26 -2.36 12.57 6.76
N VAL A 27 -2.39 13.75 6.14
CA VAL A 27 -1.70 14.93 6.64
C VAL A 27 -2.71 15.83 7.31
N ARG A 28 -2.49 16.13 8.58
CA ARG A 28 -3.36 17.02 9.37
C ARG A 28 -2.61 18.26 9.80
N ASN A 29 -3.25 19.41 9.62
CA ASN A 29 -2.79 20.68 10.13
C ASN A 29 -3.41 20.92 11.51
N PHE A 30 -2.57 21.05 12.55
CA PHE A 30 -2.97 21.41 13.92
C PHE A 30 -2.76 22.89 14.23
N ASP A 31 -2.18 23.65 13.25
CA ASP A 31 -2.02 25.09 13.37
C ASP A 31 -3.36 25.84 13.23
N GLU A 32 -3.39 27.07 13.69
CA GLU A 32 -4.46 28.05 13.48
C GLU A 32 -4.35 28.76 12.09
N ARG A 33 -3.26 28.51 11.36
CA ARG A 33 -2.97 29.09 10.05
C ARG A 33 -3.05 28.06 8.96
N ARG A 34 -3.46 28.47 7.77
CA ARG A 34 -3.34 27.66 6.55
C ARG A 34 -1.87 27.31 6.29
N ARG A 35 -1.60 26.07 5.95
CA ARG A 35 -0.27 25.56 5.63
C ARG A 35 -0.26 24.87 4.27
N GLN A 36 0.77 25.15 3.48
CA GLN A 36 1.04 24.36 2.29
C GLN A 36 2.07 23.28 2.63
N VAL A 37 1.75 22.03 2.26
CA VAL A 37 2.61 20.87 2.50
C VAL A 37 2.89 20.18 1.18
N ARG A 38 4.16 20.02 0.88
CA ARG A 38 4.64 19.21 -0.24
C ARG A 38 5.01 17.82 0.27
N ILE A 39 4.51 16.78 -0.42
CA ILE A 39 4.85 15.39 -0.18
C ILE A 39 5.45 14.83 -1.45
N ASP A 40 6.68 14.38 -1.35
CA ASP A 40 7.37 13.65 -2.41
C ASP A 40 7.44 12.17 -2.01
N ILE A 41 7.02 11.28 -2.91
CA ILE A 41 7.09 9.82 -2.72
C ILE A 41 7.96 9.26 -3.83
N ALA A 42 9.14 8.76 -3.46
CA ALA A 42 9.99 7.99 -4.36
C ALA A 42 9.56 6.53 -4.35
N PHE A 43 9.56 5.89 -5.50
CA PHE A 43 9.19 4.50 -5.67
C PHE A 43 10.06 3.83 -6.74
N GLY A 44 10.07 2.50 -6.72
CA GLY A 44 10.79 1.69 -7.69
C GLY A 44 10.45 0.21 -7.51
N ALA A 45 10.80 -0.58 -8.50
CA ALA A 45 10.72 -2.03 -8.43
C ALA A 45 11.99 -2.63 -9.04
N ASP A 46 12.66 -3.49 -8.30
CA ASP A 46 13.87 -4.18 -8.73
C ASP A 46 13.59 -5.57 -9.33
N PHE A 47 12.35 -6.06 -9.15
CA PHE A 47 11.91 -7.40 -9.56
C PHE A 47 12.86 -8.50 -9.08
N ALA A 48 13.44 -8.31 -7.90
CA ALA A 48 14.25 -9.30 -7.23
C ALA A 48 13.39 -10.52 -6.88
N ASP A 49 13.91 -11.71 -7.15
CA ASP A 49 13.23 -12.93 -6.72
C ASP A 49 13.51 -13.26 -5.25
N LEU A 50 12.85 -14.30 -4.75
CA LEU A 50 12.98 -14.74 -3.35
C LEU A 50 14.44 -15.03 -2.95
N PHE A 51 15.24 -15.58 -3.86
CA PHE A 51 16.64 -15.91 -3.56
C PHE A 51 17.52 -14.66 -3.56
N GLU A 52 17.26 -13.71 -4.48
CA GLU A 52 17.94 -12.41 -4.52
C GLU A 52 17.62 -11.59 -3.25
N VAL A 53 16.36 -11.57 -2.82
CA VAL A 53 15.95 -10.92 -1.56
C VAL A 53 16.63 -11.55 -0.34
N ARG A 54 16.94 -12.86 -0.39
CA ARG A 54 17.71 -13.58 0.64
C ARG A 54 19.23 -13.46 0.48
N GLY A 55 19.71 -12.63 -0.44
CA GLY A 55 21.14 -12.33 -0.63
C GLY A 55 21.84 -13.14 -1.71
N ALA A 56 21.12 -13.99 -2.47
CA ALA A 56 21.73 -14.66 -3.61
C ALA A 56 22.02 -13.64 -4.74
N ARG A 57 23.11 -13.88 -5.48
CA ARG A 57 23.47 -13.06 -6.64
C ARG A 57 23.21 -13.84 -7.92
N ARG A 58 22.42 -13.28 -8.81
CA ARG A 58 22.22 -13.83 -10.14
C ARG A 58 23.28 -13.32 -11.11
N LEU A 59 23.86 -14.23 -11.88
CA LEU A 59 24.80 -13.87 -12.96
C LEU A 59 24.08 -13.24 -14.16
N ARG A 60 22.81 -13.60 -14.38
CA ARG A 60 21.97 -13.08 -15.47
C ARG A 60 20.62 -12.71 -14.92
N ARG A 61 20.10 -11.58 -15.37
CA ARG A 61 18.74 -11.08 -15.10
C ARG A 61 18.05 -10.80 -16.42
N GLY A 62 16.73 -10.70 -16.40
CA GLY A 62 15.95 -10.20 -17.52
C GLY A 62 16.12 -8.71 -17.74
N THR A 63 15.19 -8.08 -18.42
CA THR A 63 15.28 -6.69 -18.86
C THR A 63 14.15 -5.85 -18.25
N MET A 64 14.52 -4.73 -17.62
CA MET A 64 13.55 -3.70 -17.22
C MET A 64 12.97 -3.05 -18.47
N GLN A 65 11.66 -2.85 -18.47
CA GLN A 65 10.97 -2.12 -19.53
C GLN A 65 10.86 -0.64 -19.19
N VAL A 66 10.65 0.19 -20.20
CA VAL A 66 10.38 1.62 -19.98
C VAL A 66 9.09 1.75 -19.16
N PRO A 67 9.11 2.50 -18.04
CA PRO A 67 7.91 2.72 -17.26
C PRO A 67 6.80 3.40 -18.07
N ASP A 68 5.58 2.92 -17.90
CA ASP A 68 4.39 3.58 -18.47
C ASP A 68 3.82 4.54 -17.41
N VAL A 69 3.80 5.83 -17.75
CA VAL A 69 3.41 6.91 -16.83
C VAL A 69 2.11 7.54 -17.33
N GLY A 70 1.04 7.32 -16.59
CA GLY A 70 -0.27 7.94 -16.81
C GLY A 70 -0.45 9.24 -16.01
N ALA A 71 -1.69 9.69 -15.88
CA ALA A 71 -2.01 10.90 -15.11
C ALA A 71 -2.00 10.66 -13.58
N ASP A 72 -2.43 9.48 -13.15
CA ASP A 72 -2.60 9.09 -11.74
C ASP A 72 -1.99 7.73 -11.43
N CYS A 73 -1.29 7.13 -12.37
CA CYS A 73 -0.68 5.80 -12.22
C CYS A 73 0.66 5.68 -12.95
N VAL A 74 1.48 4.77 -12.45
CA VAL A 74 2.74 4.35 -13.09
C VAL A 74 2.80 2.83 -13.10
N THR A 75 3.16 2.25 -14.23
CA THR A 75 3.43 0.82 -14.37
C THR A 75 4.91 0.60 -14.61
N LEU A 76 5.56 -0.09 -13.67
CA LEU A 76 6.91 -0.60 -13.79
C LEU A 76 6.83 -2.04 -14.29
N ALA A 77 7.63 -2.40 -15.29
CA ALA A 77 7.58 -3.73 -15.88
C ALA A 77 8.96 -4.32 -16.14
N TYR A 78 9.01 -5.63 -16.12
CA TYR A 78 10.21 -6.43 -16.27
C TYR A 78 9.89 -7.69 -17.10
N CYS A 79 10.73 -7.99 -18.06
CA CYS A 79 10.70 -9.24 -18.81
C CYS A 79 11.77 -10.18 -18.24
N GLY A 80 11.32 -11.29 -17.64
CA GLY A 80 12.21 -12.29 -17.07
C GLY A 80 13.00 -13.08 -18.13
N LEU A 81 13.96 -13.92 -17.67
CA LEU A 81 14.68 -14.86 -18.55
C LEU A 81 13.77 -15.99 -19.06
N ASP A 82 12.58 -16.11 -18.52
CA ASP A 82 11.50 -17.02 -18.92
C ASP A 82 10.53 -16.38 -19.91
N ASP A 83 10.90 -15.23 -20.49
CA ASP A 83 10.11 -14.41 -21.40
C ASP A 83 8.73 -13.96 -20.82
N ARG A 84 8.55 -14.11 -19.50
CA ARG A 84 7.33 -13.63 -18.83
C ARG A 84 7.48 -12.18 -18.43
N ARG A 85 6.47 -11.39 -18.80
CA ARG A 85 6.34 -10.01 -18.31
C ARG A 85 5.73 -10.03 -16.93
N ARG A 86 6.36 -9.32 -16.02
CA ARG A 86 5.87 -9.01 -14.66
C ARG A 86 5.72 -7.51 -14.53
N ALA A 87 4.67 -7.06 -13.89
CA ALA A 87 4.41 -5.64 -13.75
C ALA A 87 4.00 -5.29 -12.32
N THR A 88 4.37 -4.09 -11.90
CA THR A 88 3.90 -3.47 -10.67
C THR A 88 3.31 -2.12 -11.05
N THR A 89 2.04 -1.92 -10.72
CA THR A 89 1.33 -0.67 -10.97
C THR A 89 1.10 0.07 -9.66
N LEU A 90 1.50 1.33 -9.63
CA LEU A 90 1.17 2.26 -8.56
C LEU A 90 0.05 3.19 -9.04
N ARG A 91 -1.00 3.34 -8.24
CA ARG A 91 -2.11 4.27 -8.50
C ARG A 91 -2.25 5.21 -7.32
N PHE A 92 -2.60 6.46 -7.63
CA PHE A 92 -2.68 7.53 -6.66
C PHE A 92 -4.06 8.18 -6.69
N GLU A 93 -4.63 8.46 -5.51
CA GLU A 93 -5.86 9.26 -5.37
C GLU A 93 -5.69 10.23 -4.19
N PRO A 94 -5.77 11.55 -4.43
CA PRO A 94 -6.02 12.23 -5.71
C PRO A 94 -4.86 12.07 -6.70
N ALA A 95 -5.09 12.45 -7.96
CA ALA A 95 -4.01 12.52 -8.94
C ALA A 95 -2.90 13.46 -8.44
N PRO A 96 -1.62 13.13 -8.65
CA PRO A 96 -0.50 13.94 -8.20
C PRO A 96 -0.34 15.23 -9.03
N ASP A 97 0.28 16.25 -8.43
CA ASP A 97 0.67 17.47 -9.15
C ASP A 97 1.79 17.21 -10.16
N ARG A 98 2.66 16.23 -9.87
CA ARG A 98 3.71 15.74 -10.77
C ARG A 98 3.88 14.24 -10.60
N LEU A 99 4.07 13.54 -11.71
CA LEU A 99 4.34 12.12 -11.75
C LEU A 99 5.44 11.83 -12.76
N SER A 100 6.47 11.09 -12.33
CA SER A 100 7.54 10.56 -13.16
C SER A 100 7.65 9.04 -13.01
N SER A 101 8.65 8.45 -13.62
CA SER A 101 8.91 7.02 -13.57
C SER A 101 9.33 6.49 -12.19
N ASP A 102 9.73 7.37 -11.27
CA ASP A 102 10.35 7.04 -9.99
C ASP A 102 9.97 7.95 -8.82
N LEU A 103 9.25 9.05 -9.11
CA LEU A 103 8.88 10.05 -8.13
C LEU A 103 7.50 10.63 -8.40
N THR A 104 6.72 10.80 -7.35
CA THR A 104 5.48 11.58 -7.39
C THR A 104 5.48 12.69 -6.37
N THR A 105 4.88 13.83 -6.72
CA THR A 105 4.78 15.03 -5.88
C THR A 105 3.32 15.42 -5.70
N PHE A 106 2.95 15.70 -4.45
CA PHE A 106 1.66 16.26 -4.06
C PHE A 106 1.88 17.57 -3.31
N VAL A 107 1.07 18.58 -3.63
CA VAL A 107 1.06 19.87 -2.93
C VAL A 107 -0.32 20.08 -2.31
N PHE A 108 -0.39 20.00 -0.99
CA PHE A 108 -1.63 20.16 -0.26
C PHE A 108 -1.70 21.52 0.43
N ASP A 109 -2.73 22.29 0.12
CA ASP A 109 -3.15 23.40 0.94
C ASP A 109 -4.05 22.90 2.05
N LEU A 110 -3.61 23.04 3.28
CA LEU A 110 -4.28 22.58 4.49
C LEU A 110 -4.81 23.76 5.29
N ASP A 111 -6.11 23.94 5.31
CA ASP A 111 -6.75 24.91 6.19
C ASP A 111 -6.50 24.56 7.67
N PRO A 112 -6.67 25.52 8.58
CA PRO A 112 -6.55 25.29 10.02
C PRO A 112 -7.39 24.10 10.47
N LYS A 113 -6.80 23.21 11.30
CA LYS A 113 -7.45 22.03 11.89
C LYS A 113 -7.99 21.02 10.87
N ARG A 114 -7.68 21.16 9.60
CA ARG A 114 -8.12 20.24 8.53
C ARG A 114 -7.06 19.19 8.20
N ALA A 115 -7.52 18.15 7.54
CA ALA A 115 -6.66 17.07 7.04
C ALA A 115 -6.94 16.80 5.56
N LYS A 116 -5.92 16.36 4.85
CA LYS A 116 -6.01 15.79 3.50
C LYS A 116 -5.56 14.34 3.54
N THR A 117 -6.17 13.53 2.70
CA THR A 117 -5.85 12.11 2.56
C THR A 117 -5.32 11.86 1.17
N LEU A 118 -4.23 11.08 1.11
CA LEU A 118 -3.67 10.50 -0.09
C LEU A 118 -3.80 8.99 0.02
N LEU A 119 -4.31 8.36 -1.01
CA LEU A 119 -4.42 6.91 -1.16
C LEU A 119 -3.45 6.46 -2.23
N VAL A 120 -2.77 5.33 -1.97
CA VAL A 120 -1.86 4.69 -2.91
C VAL A 120 -2.23 3.20 -2.99
N GLU A 121 -2.40 2.69 -4.20
CA GLU A 121 -2.48 1.25 -4.47
C GLU A 121 -1.21 0.82 -5.18
N ILE A 122 -0.60 -0.25 -4.70
CA ILE A 122 0.53 -0.92 -5.34
C ILE A 122 0.05 -2.34 -5.63
N SER A 123 -0.13 -2.67 -6.90
CA SER A 123 -0.66 -3.96 -7.33
C SER A 123 0.27 -4.66 -8.31
N CYS A 124 0.27 -5.99 -8.29
CA CYS A 124 1.00 -6.82 -9.22
C CYS A 124 0.06 -7.24 -10.37
N ASP A 125 0.59 -7.26 -11.60
CA ASP A 125 -0.09 -7.79 -12.80
C ASP A 125 -1.48 -7.19 -13.11
N GLY A 126 -1.64 -5.89 -12.81
CA GLY A 126 -2.79 -5.12 -13.30
C GLY A 126 -4.08 -5.28 -12.49
N ALA A 127 -4.01 -5.73 -11.25
CA ALA A 127 -5.17 -5.71 -10.35
C ALA A 127 -5.66 -4.26 -10.16
N GLY A 128 -6.97 -4.02 -10.31
CA GLY A 128 -7.61 -2.77 -9.92
C GLY A 128 -7.86 -1.71 -10.99
N ALA A 129 -7.65 -2.00 -12.28
CA ALA A 129 -7.98 -1.04 -13.35
C ALA A 129 -9.48 -0.71 -13.40
N GLY A 130 -9.82 0.58 -13.28
CA GLY A 130 -11.16 1.13 -13.57
C GLY A 130 -12.06 1.46 -12.38
N GLU A 131 -11.73 1.06 -11.16
CA GLU A 131 -12.47 1.45 -9.95
C GLU A 131 -11.78 2.61 -9.24
N ALA A 132 -12.56 3.55 -8.68
CA ALA A 132 -12.01 4.59 -7.82
C ALA A 132 -11.30 3.96 -6.61
N LEU A 133 -10.10 4.41 -6.33
CA LEU A 133 -9.19 3.77 -5.36
C LEU A 133 -9.80 3.65 -3.96
N HIS A 134 -10.51 4.69 -3.50
CA HIS A 134 -11.19 4.64 -2.21
C HIS A 134 -12.23 3.48 -2.14
N ARG A 135 -12.96 3.18 -3.23
CA ARG A 135 -13.92 2.07 -3.27
C ARG A 135 -13.21 0.71 -3.26
N ALA A 136 -12.11 0.59 -4.01
CA ALA A 136 -11.28 -0.62 -4.02
C ALA A 136 -10.76 -0.94 -2.61
N ILE A 137 -10.24 0.07 -1.90
CA ILE A 137 -9.77 -0.07 -0.51
C ILE A 137 -10.90 -0.51 0.43
N PHE A 138 -12.09 0.13 0.37
CA PHE A 138 -13.21 -0.25 1.22
C PHE A 138 -13.69 -1.67 0.94
N ARG A 139 -13.74 -2.07 -0.33
CA ARG A 139 -14.09 -3.45 -0.70
C ARG A 139 -13.07 -4.44 -0.12
N ALA A 140 -11.77 -4.21 -0.34
CA ALA A 140 -10.69 -5.06 0.14
C ALA A 140 -10.74 -5.22 1.67
N ILE A 141 -10.94 -4.14 2.42
CA ILE A 141 -11.09 -4.20 3.89
C ILE A 141 -12.30 -5.04 4.31
N ARG A 142 -13.43 -4.90 3.63
CA ARG A 142 -14.65 -5.69 3.94
C ARG A 142 -14.44 -7.17 3.65
N GLU A 143 -13.82 -7.50 2.53
CA GLU A 143 -13.51 -8.89 2.15
C GLU A 143 -12.53 -9.53 3.14
N ALA A 144 -11.44 -8.84 3.47
CA ALA A 144 -10.46 -9.31 4.44
C ALA A 144 -11.08 -9.56 5.83
N ARG A 145 -11.93 -8.63 6.29
CA ARG A 145 -12.66 -8.80 7.56
C ARG A 145 -13.59 -10.02 7.54
N ARG A 146 -14.30 -10.23 6.43
CA ARG A 146 -15.15 -11.42 6.29
C ARG A 146 -14.33 -12.71 6.30
N ALA A 147 -13.22 -12.74 5.56
CA ALA A 147 -12.33 -13.88 5.50
C ALA A 147 -11.73 -14.23 6.89
N SER A 148 -11.31 -13.24 7.67
CA SER A 148 -10.75 -13.47 9.00
C SER A 148 -11.82 -13.87 10.02
N SER A 149 -13.01 -13.26 9.98
CA SER A 149 -14.08 -13.58 10.95
C SER A 149 -14.72 -14.96 10.73
N SER A 150 -14.64 -15.52 9.53
CA SER A 150 -15.20 -16.84 9.23
C SER A 150 -14.32 -18.01 9.69
N ARG A 151 -13.05 -17.76 10.01
CA ARG A 151 -12.05 -18.80 10.31
C ARG A 151 -11.64 -18.87 11.78
N ALA A 152 -12.06 -17.94 12.62
CA ALA A 152 -11.61 -17.86 14.00
C ALA A 152 -12.75 -17.84 15.02
N VAL A 153 -12.52 -18.53 16.14
CA VAL A 153 -13.40 -18.45 17.31
C VAL A 153 -13.24 -17.09 17.97
N ALA A 154 -14.34 -16.37 18.21
CA ALA A 154 -14.33 -15.15 18.98
C ALA A 154 -14.19 -15.46 20.46
N MET A 155 -13.14 -14.97 21.10
CA MET A 155 -12.95 -15.03 22.55
C MET A 155 -13.12 -13.61 23.12
N ILE A 156 -13.93 -13.49 24.15
CA ILE A 156 -14.15 -12.22 24.86
C ILE A 156 -13.91 -12.46 26.34
N THR A 157 -13.04 -11.67 26.94
CA THR A 157 -12.76 -11.68 28.37
C THR A 157 -13.05 -10.30 28.97
N SER A 158 -13.01 -10.19 30.28
CA SER A 158 -13.14 -8.91 31.00
C SER A 158 -11.93 -7.97 30.83
N ASN A 159 -10.83 -8.45 30.24
CA ASN A 159 -9.62 -7.66 30.04
C ASN A 159 -9.50 -7.20 28.58
N GLU A 160 -9.70 -5.91 28.32
CA GLU A 160 -9.65 -5.33 26.98
C GLU A 160 -8.28 -5.45 26.30
N VAL A 161 -7.18 -5.30 27.06
CA VAL A 161 -5.81 -5.41 26.53
C VAL A 161 -5.56 -6.85 26.06
N PHE A 162 -6.00 -7.83 26.84
CA PHE A 162 -5.90 -9.23 26.46
C PHE A 162 -6.75 -9.55 25.22
N ASN A 163 -7.96 -9.02 25.13
CA ASN A 163 -8.84 -9.19 23.98
C ASN A 163 -8.22 -8.60 22.70
N GLU A 164 -7.55 -7.44 22.80
CA GLU A 164 -6.88 -6.80 21.67
C GLU A 164 -5.65 -7.62 21.21
N THR A 165 -4.84 -8.07 22.19
CA THR A 165 -3.69 -8.97 21.91
C THR A 165 -4.14 -10.24 21.21
N LEU A 166 -5.21 -10.87 21.70
CA LEU A 166 -5.76 -12.10 21.13
C LEU A 166 -6.25 -11.88 19.69
N ARG A 167 -7.03 -10.80 19.46
CA ARG A 167 -7.49 -10.44 18.12
C ARG A 167 -6.33 -10.24 17.14
N ARG A 168 -5.27 -9.58 17.60
CA ARG A 168 -4.07 -9.34 16.79
C ARG A 168 -3.35 -10.66 16.48
N SER A 169 -3.15 -11.51 17.47
CA SER A 169 -2.52 -12.83 17.28
C SER A 169 -3.31 -13.71 16.30
N VAL A 170 -4.63 -13.71 16.40
CA VAL A 170 -5.49 -14.44 15.44
C VAL A 170 -5.35 -13.85 14.04
N SER A 171 -5.31 -12.52 13.91
CA SER A 171 -5.11 -11.87 12.63
C SER A 171 -3.74 -12.22 12.03
N ASP A 172 -2.68 -12.23 12.84
CA ASP A 172 -1.33 -12.57 12.41
C ASP A 172 -1.25 -14.04 11.94
N LEU A 173 -1.89 -14.97 12.66
CA LEU A 173 -2.01 -16.36 12.24
C LEU A 173 -2.76 -16.51 10.92
N CYS A 174 -3.84 -15.76 10.72
CA CYS A 174 -4.59 -15.79 9.45
C CYS A 174 -3.74 -15.31 8.25
N THR A 175 -2.74 -14.46 8.47
CA THR A 175 -1.85 -14.02 7.39
C THR A 175 -0.85 -15.10 6.95
N LEU A 176 -0.63 -16.13 7.78
CA LEU A 176 0.25 -17.26 7.45
C LEU A 176 -0.47 -18.31 6.61
N ILE A 177 -1.79 -18.27 6.56
CA ILE A 177 -2.59 -19.25 5.81
C ILE A 177 -2.55 -18.89 4.32
N THR A 178 -2.12 -19.85 3.50
CA THR A 178 -2.11 -19.74 2.04
C THR A 178 -3.20 -20.64 1.47
N ASP A 179 -4.04 -20.08 0.58
CA ASP A 179 -5.02 -20.88 -0.14
C ASP A 179 -4.31 -21.67 -1.27
N THR A 180 -4.35 -22.99 -1.22
CA THR A 180 -3.78 -23.89 -2.24
C THR A 180 -4.92 -24.64 -2.95
N PRO A 181 -4.66 -25.28 -4.12
CA PRO A 181 -5.66 -26.11 -4.80
C PRO A 181 -6.22 -27.24 -3.91
N GLU A 182 -5.42 -27.70 -2.93
CA GLU A 182 -5.80 -28.75 -1.97
C GLU A 182 -6.51 -28.20 -0.72
N GLY A 183 -6.61 -26.87 -0.59
CA GLY A 183 -7.22 -26.16 0.54
C GLY A 183 -6.27 -25.22 1.26
N PRO A 184 -6.74 -24.56 2.33
CA PRO A 184 -5.91 -23.64 3.11
C PRO A 184 -4.81 -24.41 3.83
N PHE A 185 -3.57 -23.91 3.70
CA PHE A 185 -2.36 -24.46 4.32
C PHE A 185 -1.63 -23.36 5.12
N PRO A 186 -1.18 -23.63 6.38
CA PRO A 186 -0.41 -22.68 7.19
C PRO A 186 1.04 -22.54 6.74
#